data_a9344c03b1fad3c4e90c59465fa7fd7d
#
_entry.id   a9344c03b1fad3c4e90c59465fa7fd7d
#
_cell.length_a   1.000
_cell.length_b   1.000
_cell.length_c   1.000
_cell.angle_alpha   90.00
_cell.angle_beta   90.00
_cell.angle_gamma   90.00
#
_symmetry.space_group_name_H-M   'P 1'
#
loop_
_entity.id
_entity.type
_entity.pdbx_description
1 polymer ?
#
loop_
_entity_poly.entity_id
_entity_poly.type
_entity_poly.pdbx_seq_one_letter_code
_entity_poly.pdbx_strand_id
1 'polypeptide(L)'
;MVLKAIKKNCKNMAFQPKFIPFAGANGIVYLSKKMRTWEKTMGRKKALLNLAQIIRMLEETGTGGAGFRYVYGAFLQEAAEKTGLDFLNNYSKEMTQIGDKWREFSYQSSKVLKKRKDEGLTFDDLADMVEKLGETERDFFRRLYADVDRCSE
;
A
#
# COMPACT_ATOMS: atom_id res chain seq x y z
N MET A 1 -3.84 -24.41 6.53
CA MET A 1 -4.52 -23.62 5.46
C MET A 1 -4.17 -22.13 5.55
N VAL A 2 -4.28 -21.48 6.72
CA VAL A 2 -4.01 -20.03 6.92
C VAL A 2 -2.60 -19.62 6.50
N LEU A 3 -1.55 -20.32 6.97
CA LEU A 3 -0.15 -19.99 6.63
C LEU A 3 0.14 -20.09 5.13
N LYS A 4 -0.48 -21.06 4.43
CA LYS A 4 -0.37 -21.15 2.97
C LYS A 4 -0.97 -19.93 2.26
N ALA A 5 -2.09 -19.41 2.77
CA ALA A 5 -2.72 -18.19 2.24
C ALA A 5 -1.83 -16.96 2.46
N ILE A 6 -1.25 -16.81 3.65
CA ILE A 6 -0.29 -15.72 3.93
C ILE A 6 0.92 -15.82 3.00
N LYS A 7 1.53 -17.00 2.86
CA LYS A 7 2.69 -17.20 1.96
C LYS A 7 2.35 -16.86 0.51
N LYS A 8 1.18 -17.28 0.01
CA LYS A 8 0.72 -16.97 -1.34
C LYS A 8 0.54 -15.46 -1.53
N ASN A 9 -0.06 -14.79 -0.55
CA ASN A 9 -0.24 -13.35 -0.59
C ASN A 9 1.12 -12.62 -0.60
N CYS A 10 2.06 -13.00 0.27
CA CYS A 10 3.40 -12.43 0.30
C CYS A 10 4.13 -12.59 -1.04
N LYS A 11 4.01 -13.77 -1.68
CA LYS A 11 4.59 -13.98 -3.02
C LYS A 11 4.01 -13.03 -4.05
N ASN A 12 2.70 -12.84 -4.04
CA ASN A 12 2.03 -11.92 -4.97
C ASN A 12 2.42 -10.46 -4.74
N MET A 13 2.69 -10.09 -3.48
CA MET A 13 3.01 -8.70 -3.12
C MET A 13 4.49 -8.35 -3.28
N ALA A 14 5.41 -9.24 -2.95
CA ALA A 14 6.82 -8.90 -2.80
C ALA A 14 7.81 -9.66 -3.70
N PHE A 15 7.36 -10.72 -4.36
CA PHE A 15 8.23 -11.58 -5.17
C PHE A 15 7.81 -11.62 -6.65
N GLN A 16 7.16 -10.57 -7.12
CA GLN A 16 6.81 -10.47 -8.54
C GLN A 16 8.06 -10.31 -9.41
N PRO A 17 8.07 -10.95 -10.59
CA PRO A 17 9.18 -10.80 -11.54
C PRO A 17 9.39 -9.33 -11.94
N LYS A 18 10.64 -8.93 -12.13
CA LYS A 18 11.00 -7.54 -12.51
C LYS A 18 10.37 -7.09 -13.84
N PHE A 19 10.08 -8.03 -14.74
CA PHE A 19 9.42 -7.73 -16.01
C PHE A 19 7.91 -7.49 -15.89
N ILE A 20 7.32 -7.67 -14.70
CA ILE A 20 5.95 -7.29 -14.38
C ILE A 20 6.00 -6.12 -13.37
N PRO A 21 6.21 -4.87 -13.83
CA PRO A 21 6.44 -3.75 -12.93
C PRO A 21 5.18 -3.23 -12.24
N PHE A 22 3.99 -3.63 -12.69
CA PHE A 22 2.69 -3.10 -12.25
C PHE A 22 1.91 -4.02 -11.32
N ALA A 23 2.54 -5.02 -10.72
CA ALA A 23 1.90 -5.95 -9.78
C ALA A 23 2.53 -5.85 -8.38
N GLY A 24 1.70 -6.07 -7.35
CA GLY A 24 2.13 -6.05 -5.96
C GLY A 24 2.79 -4.73 -5.54
N ALA A 25 3.79 -4.81 -4.70
CA ALA A 25 4.56 -3.64 -4.24
C ALA A 25 5.34 -2.95 -5.39
N ASN A 26 5.74 -3.70 -6.42
CA ASN A 26 6.34 -3.11 -7.63
C ASN A 26 5.35 -2.18 -8.34
N GLY A 27 4.05 -2.54 -8.36
CA GLY A 27 2.99 -1.70 -8.92
C GLY A 27 2.83 -0.37 -8.19
N ILE A 28 3.00 -0.36 -6.87
CA ILE A 28 2.96 0.88 -6.07
C ILE A 28 4.13 1.79 -6.44
N VAL A 29 5.36 1.25 -6.52
CA VAL A 29 6.54 2.02 -6.95
C VAL A 29 6.39 2.47 -8.41
N TYR A 30 5.83 1.65 -9.29
CA TYR A 30 5.54 2.03 -10.67
C TYR A 30 4.54 3.20 -10.74
N LEU A 31 3.49 3.17 -9.91
CA LEU A 31 2.52 4.25 -9.80
C LEU A 31 3.22 5.57 -9.41
N SER A 32 4.12 5.55 -8.43
CA SER A 32 4.85 6.76 -8.02
C SER A 32 5.62 7.38 -9.18
N LYS A 33 6.30 6.58 -9.97
CA LYS A 33 7.02 7.04 -11.17
C LYS A 33 6.08 7.68 -12.21
N LYS A 34 4.89 7.12 -12.39
CA LYS A 34 3.88 7.68 -13.28
C LYS A 34 3.31 8.99 -12.75
N MET A 35 3.04 9.09 -11.46
CA MET A 35 2.53 10.31 -10.82
C MET A 35 3.44 11.53 -11.09
N ARG A 36 4.76 11.34 -11.08
CA ARG A 36 5.74 12.41 -11.37
C ARG A 36 5.59 13.00 -12.79
N THR A 37 5.03 12.25 -13.72
CA THR A 37 4.91 12.65 -15.13
C THR A 37 3.51 13.10 -15.52
N TRP A 38 2.50 12.92 -14.68
CA TRP A 38 1.10 13.13 -15.05
C TRP A 38 0.78 14.54 -15.53
N GLU A 39 1.23 15.57 -14.80
CA GLU A 39 0.96 16.95 -15.21
C GLU A 39 1.56 17.26 -16.60
N LYS A 40 2.78 16.77 -16.86
CA LYS A 40 3.49 16.97 -18.11
C LYS A 40 2.87 16.19 -19.28
N THR A 41 2.42 14.94 -19.02
CA THR A 41 1.97 14.03 -20.09
C THR A 41 0.50 14.16 -20.42
N MET A 42 -0.35 14.50 -19.44
CA MET A 42 -1.80 14.55 -19.63
C MET A 42 -2.48 15.86 -19.22
N GLY A 43 -1.71 16.80 -18.67
CA GLY A 43 -2.21 18.08 -18.16
C GLY A 43 -2.80 17.95 -16.74
N ARG A 44 -2.81 19.10 -16.03
CA ARG A 44 -3.20 19.18 -14.62
C ARG A 44 -4.61 18.66 -14.35
N LYS A 45 -5.59 18.96 -15.20
CA LYS A 45 -6.98 18.52 -14.99
C LYS A 45 -7.11 17.00 -14.94
N LYS A 46 -6.50 16.28 -15.90
CA LYS A 46 -6.51 14.82 -15.93
C LYS A 46 -5.67 14.22 -14.80
N ALA A 47 -4.54 14.82 -14.45
CA ALA A 47 -3.72 14.40 -13.32
C ALA A 47 -4.51 14.47 -12.00
N LEU A 48 -5.26 15.54 -11.75
CA LEU A 48 -6.13 15.66 -10.58
C LEU A 48 -7.27 14.63 -10.58
N LEU A 49 -7.87 14.33 -11.74
CA LEU A 49 -8.89 13.28 -11.84
C LEU A 49 -8.32 11.89 -11.50
N ASN A 50 -7.13 11.58 -11.97
CA ASN A 50 -6.44 10.33 -11.62
C ASN A 50 -6.15 10.25 -10.11
N LEU A 51 -5.69 11.35 -9.51
CA LEU A 51 -5.45 11.42 -8.08
C LEU A 51 -6.74 11.22 -7.28
N ALA A 52 -7.83 11.87 -7.69
CA ALA A 52 -9.15 11.68 -7.07
C ALA A 52 -9.62 10.23 -7.15
N GLN A 53 -9.37 9.56 -8.28
CA GLN A 53 -9.73 8.15 -8.45
C GLN A 53 -8.93 7.24 -7.51
N ILE A 54 -7.64 7.52 -7.30
CA ILE A 54 -6.82 6.75 -6.35
C ILE A 54 -7.38 6.90 -4.93
N ILE A 55 -7.68 8.12 -4.48
CA ILE A 55 -8.26 8.37 -3.16
C ILE A 55 -9.57 7.61 -3.00
N ARG A 56 -10.44 7.68 -4.01
CA ARG A 56 -11.70 6.95 -4.01
C ARG A 56 -11.50 5.44 -3.87
N MET A 57 -10.55 4.88 -4.60
CA MET A 57 -10.22 3.45 -4.49
C MET A 57 -9.67 3.07 -3.12
N LEU A 58 -8.88 3.96 -2.50
CA LEU A 58 -8.32 3.70 -1.17
C LEU A 58 -9.36 3.77 -0.05
N GLU A 59 -10.29 4.73 -0.12
CA GLU A 59 -11.13 5.10 1.02
C GLU A 59 -12.61 4.74 0.85
N GLU A 60 -13.15 4.75 -0.38
CA GLU A 60 -14.59 4.71 -0.59
C GLU A 60 -15.11 3.39 -1.19
N THR A 61 -14.30 2.60 -1.90
CA THR A 61 -14.78 1.43 -2.66
C THR A 61 -14.86 0.13 -1.84
N GLY A 62 -15.35 0.20 -0.62
CA GLY A 62 -15.59 -1.00 0.20
C GLY A 62 -14.34 -1.67 0.74
N THR A 63 -13.23 -0.95 0.81
CA THR A 63 -11.93 -1.46 1.25
C THR A 63 -11.73 -1.43 2.78
N GLY A 64 -12.67 -0.84 3.52
CA GLY A 64 -12.50 -0.56 4.95
C GLY A 64 -11.50 0.55 5.24
N GLY A 65 -11.14 1.35 4.22
CA GLY A 65 -10.10 2.38 4.26
C GLY A 65 -8.71 1.83 3.93
N ALA A 66 -7.82 2.72 3.49
CA ALA A 66 -6.43 2.41 3.17
C ALA A 66 -6.23 1.22 2.20
N GLY A 67 -7.17 0.99 1.28
CA GLY A 67 -7.08 -0.07 0.28
C GLY A 67 -6.85 -1.46 0.89
N PHE A 68 -7.72 -1.90 1.78
CA PHE A 68 -7.69 -3.21 2.47
C PHE A 68 -6.56 -3.41 3.51
N ARG A 69 -5.68 -2.43 3.79
CA ARG A 69 -4.57 -2.64 4.74
C ARG A 69 -5.08 -2.93 6.15
N TYR A 70 -6.11 -2.23 6.60
CA TYR A 70 -6.73 -2.50 7.91
C TYR A 70 -7.39 -3.88 7.97
N VAL A 71 -8.07 -4.29 6.91
CA VAL A 71 -8.66 -5.63 6.81
C VAL A 71 -7.57 -6.71 6.86
N TYR A 72 -6.46 -6.48 6.18
CA TYR A 72 -5.33 -7.43 6.22
C TYR A 72 -4.65 -7.46 7.60
N GLY A 73 -4.52 -6.32 8.28
CA GLY A 73 -4.07 -6.27 9.67
C GLY A 73 -4.96 -7.09 10.62
N ALA A 74 -6.28 -6.93 10.52
CA ALA A 74 -7.23 -7.73 11.29
C ALA A 74 -7.14 -9.22 10.96
N PHE A 75 -6.97 -9.58 9.69
CA PHE A 75 -6.76 -10.97 9.28
C PHE A 75 -5.48 -11.56 9.91
N LEU A 76 -4.38 -10.82 9.99
CA LEU A 76 -3.15 -11.30 10.63
C LEU A 76 -3.32 -11.51 12.13
N GLN A 77 -4.10 -10.65 12.80
CA GLN A 77 -4.44 -10.81 14.21
C GLN A 77 -5.25 -12.10 14.43
N GLU A 78 -6.30 -12.33 13.65
CA GLU A 78 -7.09 -13.55 13.69
C GLU A 78 -6.24 -14.80 13.37
N ALA A 79 -5.31 -14.66 12.41
CA ALA A 79 -4.37 -15.73 12.07
C ALA A 79 -3.45 -16.08 13.25
N ALA A 80 -2.99 -15.09 14.04
CA ALA A 80 -2.21 -15.33 15.26
C ALA A 80 -2.99 -16.17 16.25
N GLU A 81 -4.24 -15.81 16.52
CA GLU A 81 -5.11 -16.57 17.44
C GLU A 81 -5.34 -18.00 16.97
N LYS A 82 -5.65 -18.19 15.68
CA LYS A 82 -5.94 -19.53 15.12
C LYS A 82 -4.73 -20.45 15.00
N THR A 83 -3.53 -19.90 14.85
CA THR A 83 -2.31 -20.69 14.64
C THR A 83 -1.43 -20.80 15.89
N GLY A 84 -1.68 -19.95 16.89
CA GLY A 84 -0.81 -19.84 18.07
C GLY A 84 0.53 -19.14 17.79
N LEU A 85 0.69 -18.52 16.61
CA LEU A 85 1.91 -17.84 16.20
C LEU A 85 1.84 -16.34 16.56
N ASP A 86 2.24 -16.01 17.78
CA ASP A 86 2.12 -14.67 18.35
C ASP A 86 2.83 -13.57 17.55
N PHE A 87 3.91 -13.88 16.83
CA PHE A 87 4.62 -12.93 16.00
C PHE A 87 3.73 -12.27 14.92
N LEU A 88 2.64 -12.94 14.48
CA LEU A 88 1.69 -12.38 13.53
C LEU A 88 0.95 -11.14 14.08
N ASN A 89 0.83 -11.02 15.41
CA ASN A 89 0.29 -9.80 16.04
C ASN A 89 1.17 -8.58 15.81
N ASN A 90 2.49 -8.74 15.75
CA ASN A 90 3.40 -7.64 15.42
C ASN A 90 3.21 -7.19 13.97
N TYR A 91 3.08 -8.13 13.05
CA TYR A 91 2.77 -7.84 11.65
C TYR A 91 1.38 -7.20 11.47
N SER A 92 0.39 -7.59 12.27
CA SER A 92 -0.93 -6.94 12.30
C SER A 92 -0.81 -5.46 12.65
N LYS A 93 -0.09 -5.14 13.73
CA LYS A 93 0.16 -3.76 14.16
C LYS A 93 0.92 -2.96 13.09
N GLU A 94 1.96 -3.55 12.50
CA GLU A 94 2.73 -2.90 11.44
C GLU A 94 1.88 -2.63 10.19
N MET A 95 1.03 -3.56 9.79
CA MET A 95 0.12 -3.36 8.65
C MET A 95 -0.89 -2.24 8.93
N THR A 96 -1.38 -2.12 10.17
CA THR A 96 -2.23 -0.99 10.58
C THR A 96 -1.50 0.34 10.42
N GLN A 97 -0.23 0.42 10.85
CA GLN A 97 0.60 1.62 10.68
C GLN A 97 0.86 1.95 9.19
N ILE A 98 1.01 0.93 8.34
CA ILE A 98 1.09 1.11 6.89
C ILE A 98 -0.23 1.69 6.36
N GLY A 99 -1.36 1.19 6.84
CA GLY A 99 -2.68 1.73 6.54
C GLY A 99 -2.82 3.21 6.93
N ASP A 100 -2.32 3.59 8.11
CA ASP A 100 -2.31 4.99 8.57
C ASP A 100 -1.50 5.89 7.63
N LYS A 101 -0.38 5.41 7.11
CA LYS A 101 0.42 6.15 6.12
C LYS A 101 -0.30 6.29 4.78
N TRP A 102 -1.07 5.31 4.35
CA TRP A 102 -1.93 5.42 3.17
C TRP A 102 -3.05 6.45 3.38
N ARG A 103 -3.63 6.51 4.57
CA ARG A 103 -4.60 7.55 4.94
C ARG A 103 -3.98 8.95 4.94
N GLU A 104 -2.76 9.09 5.43
CA GLU A 104 -2.03 10.34 5.35
C GLU A 104 -1.81 10.76 3.89
N PHE A 105 -1.43 9.84 3.01
CA PHE A 105 -1.35 10.10 1.57
C PHE A 105 -2.69 10.59 1.00
N SER A 106 -3.80 9.92 1.35
CA SER A 106 -5.16 10.32 0.91
C SER A 106 -5.51 11.72 1.41
N TYR A 107 -5.17 12.03 2.65
CA TYR A 107 -5.40 13.35 3.26
C TYR A 107 -4.59 14.45 2.55
N GLN A 108 -3.30 14.26 2.35
CA GLN A 108 -2.45 15.22 1.65
C GLN A 108 -2.89 15.39 0.17
N SER A 109 -3.26 14.31 -0.48
CA SER A 109 -3.80 14.34 -1.84
C SER A 109 -5.11 15.13 -1.93
N SER A 110 -5.98 15.03 -0.91
CA SER A 110 -7.22 15.80 -0.87
C SER A 110 -7.00 17.31 -0.78
N LYS A 111 -5.90 17.75 -0.14
CA LYS A 111 -5.51 19.17 -0.10
C LYS A 111 -5.09 19.67 -1.48
N VAL A 112 -4.33 18.87 -2.22
CA VAL A 112 -3.95 19.17 -3.61
C VAL A 112 -5.19 19.32 -4.49
N LEU A 113 -6.17 18.40 -4.36
CA LEU A 113 -7.44 18.47 -5.11
C LEU A 113 -8.25 19.71 -4.78
N LYS A 114 -8.29 20.16 -3.54
CA LYS A 114 -9.06 21.34 -3.09
C LYS A 114 -8.38 22.66 -3.39
N LYS A 115 -7.24 22.65 -4.10
CA LYS A 115 -6.47 23.86 -4.45
C LYS A 115 -6.15 24.76 -3.23
N ARG A 116 -5.91 24.20 -2.07
CA ARG A 116 -5.44 24.96 -0.91
C ARG A 116 -4.01 25.42 -1.20
N LYS A 117 -3.89 26.66 -1.64
CA LYS A 117 -2.65 27.28 -2.14
C LYS A 117 -1.52 27.34 -1.10
N ASP A 118 -1.86 27.21 0.17
CA ASP A 118 -0.93 27.52 1.27
C ASP A 118 -0.05 26.35 1.72
N GLU A 119 -0.21 25.14 1.17
CA GLU A 119 0.52 23.98 1.65
C GLU A 119 1.58 23.44 0.70
N GLY A 120 1.73 24.03 -0.49
CA GLY A 120 2.89 23.81 -1.39
C GLY A 120 3.14 22.38 -1.91
N LEU A 121 2.23 21.43 -1.64
CA LEU A 121 2.40 20.04 -2.04
C LEU A 121 2.27 19.87 -3.56
N THR A 122 3.23 19.20 -4.15
CA THR A 122 3.30 18.86 -5.57
C THR A 122 2.97 17.40 -5.82
N PHE A 123 2.78 17.03 -7.09
CA PHE A 123 2.70 15.61 -7.47
C PHE A 123 3.99 14.84 -7.17
N ASP A 124 5.15 15.49 -7.17
CA ASP A 124 6.41 14.86 -6.79
C ASP A 124 6.44 14.52 -5.28
N ASP A 125 5.95 15.41 -4.43
CA ASP A 125 5.82 15.13 -2.99
C ASP A 125 4.89 13.94 -2.71
N LEU A 126 3.75 13.89 -3.39
CA LEU A 126 2.82 12.77 -3.28
C LEU A 126 3.42 11.48 -3.84
N ALA A 127 4.18 11.57 -4.93
CA ALA A 127 4.88 10.42 -5.52
C ALA A 127 5.96 9.88 -4.56
N ASP A 128 6.68 10.74 -3.85
CA ASP A 128 7.65 10.33 -2.82
C ASP A 128 6.97 9.52 -1.71
N MET A 129 5.78 9.95 -1.26
CA MET A 129 5.00 9.19 -0.28
C MET A 129 4.62 7.79 -0.80
N VAL A 130 4.13 7.70 -2.03
CA VAL A 130 3.73 6.43 -2.66
C VAL A 130 4.93 5.52 -2.88
N GLU A 131 6.07 6.04 -3.32
CA GLU A 131 7.30 5.27 -3.50
C GLU A 131 7.76 4.64 -2.20
N LYS A 132 7.82 5.42 -1.13
CA LYS A 132 8.17 4.95 0.21
C LYS A 132 7.19 3.91 0.74
N LEU A 133 5.90 4.07 0.47
CA LEU A 133 4.88 3.07 0.81
C LEU A 133 5.10 1.76 0.06
N GLY A 134 5.40 1.80 -1.23
CA GLY A 134 5.71 0.62 -2.03
C GLY A 134 6.93 -0.14 -1.54
N GLU A 135 8.00 0.56 -1.17
CA GLU A 135 9.20 -0.02 -0.58
C GLU A 135 8.92 -0.62 0.80
N THR A 136 8.17 0.08 1.64
CA THR A 136 7.77 -0.40 2.97
C THR A 136 6.94 -1.66 2.88
N GLU A 137 5.95 -1.73 1.97
CA GLU A 137 5.14 -2.94 1.79
C GLU A 137 5.96 -4.09 1.21
N ARG A 138 6.88 -3.83 0.30
CA ARG A 138 7.78 -4.87 -0.22
C ARG A 138 8.60 -5.52 0.90
N ASP A 139 9.20 -4.70 1.76
CA ASP A 139 9.96 -5.18 2.90
C ASP A 139 9.08 -5.94 3.90
N PHE A 140 7.91 -5.40 4.23
CA PHE A 140 6.92 -6.04 5.09
C PHE A 140 6.58 -7.45 4.61
N PHE A 141 6.18 -7.62 3.37
CA PHE A 141 5.77 -8.92 2.83
C PHE A 141 6.94 -9.90 2.67
N ARG A 142 8.15 -9.42 2.44
CA ARG A 142 9.36 -10.27 2.42
C ARG A 142 9.67 -10.82 3.80
N ARG A 143 9.63 -9.99 4.83
CA ARG A 143 9.86 -10.42 6.22
C ARG A 143 8.77 -11.37 6.70
N LEU A 144 7.52 -11.03 6.46
CA LEU A 144 6.38 -11.90 6.80
C LEU A 144 6.50 -13.27 6.12
N TYR A 145 6.87 -13.30 4.84
CA TYR A 145 7.11 -14.57 4.13
C TYR A 145 8.18 -15.42 4.82
N ALA A 146 9.33 -14.82 5.12
CA ALA A 146 10.46 -15.53 5.73
C ALA A 146 10.10 -16.11 7.11
N ASP A 147 9.37 -15.34 7.93
CA ASP A 147 8.97 -15.77 9.27
C ASP A 147 7.92 -16.90 9.21
N VAL A 148 6.93 -16.79 8.32
CA VAL A 148 5.92 -17.85 8.13
C VAL A 148 6.52 -19.10 7.50
N ASP A 149 7.49 -18.96 6.59
CA ASP A 149 8.16 -20.10 5.94
C ASP A 149 8.91 -20.96 6.97
N ARG A 150 9.65 -20.32 7.87
CA ARG A 150 10.35 -21.01 8.99
C ARG A 150 9.42 -21.78 9.94
N CYS A 151 8.17 -21.36 10.08
CA CYS A 151 7.19 -22.03 10.92
C CYS A 151 6.40 -23.13 10.18
N SER A 152 6.63 -23.30 8.88
CA SER A 152 5.90 -24.26 8.03
C SER A 152 6.69 -25.52 7.74
N GLU A 153 7.93 -25.61 8.24
CA GLU A 153 8.78 -26.82 8.26
C GLU A 153 8.49 -27.64 9.52
#